data_f4d1bc42b82c8ffa68ca3629d774e9b8
#
_entry.id   f4d1bc42b82c8ffa68ca3629d774e9b8
#
_cell.length_a   1.000
_cell.length_b   1.000
_cell.length_c   1.000
_cell.angle_alpha   90.00
_cell.angle_beta   90.00
_cell.angle_gamma   90.00
#
_symmetry.space_group_name_H-M   'P 1'
#
loop_
_entity.id
_entity.type
_entity.pdbx_description
1 polymer ?
#
loop_
_entity_poly.entity_id
_entity_poly.type
_entity_poly.pdbx_seq_one_letter_code
_entity_poly.pdbx_strand_id
1 'polypeptide(L)'
;MMFVGACNPPTDAGRSLLSNRFLRHAPLIYVDFPGVESLKQIYGTFNRAMLKRVPVLRHLADPLTESMVDFYTKSQLHFTADMQPHYIYSPRELTRWKYAINEALEPCEEPEDLVRLYVHEGLRLFEDRMVY
;
A
#
# COMPACT_ATOMS: atom_id res chain seq x y z
N MET A 1 -18.04 -1.40 -30.65
CA MET A 1 -17.76 -0.61 -29.43
C MET A 1 -17.47 -1.59 -28.30
N MET A 2 -16.37 -1.41 -27.58
CA MET A 2 -15.97 -2.25 -26.44
C MET A 2 -16.13 -1.46 -25.15
N PHE A 3 -16.80 -2.05 -24.16
CA PHE A 3 -16.97 -1.45 -22.85
C PHE A 3 -16.09 -2.20 -21.83
N VAL A 4 -15.35 -1.45 -21.04
CA VAL A 4 -14.57 -1.97 -19.91
C VAL A 4 -15.04 -1.23 -18.65
N GLY A 5 -15.45 -1.99 -17.64
CA GLY A 5 -15.88 -1.46 -16.36
C GLY A 5 -15.06 -2.04 -15.21
N ALA A 6 -14.90 -1.30 -14.13
CA ALA A 6 -14.30 -1.78 -12.90
C ALA A 6 -15.19 -1.46 -11.71
N CYS A 7 -15.33 -2.40 -10.80
CA CYS A 7 -16.08 -2.21 -9.56
C CYS A 7 -15.42 -3.00 -8.42
N ASN A 8 -15.70 -2.58 -7.19
CA ASN A 8 -15.28 -3.33 -6.01
C ASN A 8 -16.12 -4.61 -5.84
N PRO A 9 -15.61 -5.58 -5.06
CA PRO A 9 -16.37 -6.78 -4.72
C PRO A 9 -17.74 -6.47 -4.11
N PRO A 10 -18.74 -7.33 -4.37
CA PRO A 10 -20.09 -7.13 -3.83
C PRO A 10 -20.16 -7.32 -2.31
N THR A 11 -19.12 -7.89 -1.69
CA THR A 11 -18.98 -8.07 -0.25
C THR A 11 -18.69 -6.77 0.51
N ASP A 12 -18.27 -5.72 -0.21
CA ASP A 12 -18.02 -4.42 0.42
C ASP A 12 -19.32 -3.79 0.92
N ALA A 13 -19.25 -3.11 2.05
CA ALA A 13 -20.41 -2.46 2.67
C ALA A 13 -21.07 -1.45 1.70
N GLY A 14 -22.39 -1.54 1.59
CA GLY A 14 -23.20 -0.68 0.71
C GLY A 14 -23.17 -1.07 -0.77
N ARG A 15 -22.64 -2.24 -1.13
CA ARG A 15 -22.62 -2.76 -2.50
C ARG A 15 -23.76 -3.75 -2.73
N SER A 16 -24.21 -3.82 -3.98
CA SER A 16 -25.18 -4.81 -4.43
C SER A 16 -24.56 -5.75 -5.45
N LEU A 17 -25.04 -7.00 -5.46
CA LEU A 17 -24.63 -7.98 -6.46
C LEU A 17 -25.01 -7.52 -7.87
N LEU A 18 -24.09 -7.68 -8.82
CA LEU A 18 -24.40 -7.50 -10.22
C LEU A 18 -25.32 -8.63 -10.70
N SER A 19 -26.39 -8.29 -11.44
CA SER A 19 -27.31 -9.28 -11.94
C SER A 19 -26.65 -10.19 -12.98
N ASN A 20 -27.00 -11.48 -12.98
CA ASN A 20 -26.54 -12.43 -14.00
C ASN A 20 -26.94 -11.99 -15.42
N ARG A 21 -28.05 -11.27 -15.56
CA ARG A 21 -28.49 -10.70 -16.83
C ARG A 21 -27.50 -9.69 -17.38
N PHE A 22 -26.91 -8.88 -16.53
CA PHE A 22 -25.88 -7.91 -16.91
C PHE A 22 -24.55 -8.61 -17.24
N LEU A 23 -24.13 -9.56 -16.38
CA LEU A 23 -22.84 -10.25 -16.51
C LEU A 23 -22.75 -11.19 -17.71
N ARG A 24 -23.88 -11.66 -18.26
CA ARG A 24 -23.87 -12.56 -19.41
C ARG A 24 -23.22 -11.96 -20.67
N HIS A 25 -23.12 -10.64 -20.76
CA HIS A 25 -22.53 -9.91 -21.89
C HIS A 25 -21.14 -9.35 -21.62
N ALA A 26 -20.64 -9.53 -20.40
CA ALA A 26 -19.34 -9.03 -19.99
C ALA A 26 -18.57 -10.13 -19.23
N PRO A 27 -17.44 -10.60 -19.75
CA PRO A 27 -16.60 -11.53 -19.00
C PRO A 27 -16.11 -10.86 -17.72
N LEU A 28 -16.24 -11.55 -16.60
CA LEU A 28 -15.80 -11.09 -15.30
C LEU A 28 -14.34 -11.50 -15.06
N ILE A 29 -13.49 -10.53 -14.80
CA ILE A 29 -12.11 -10.77 -14.39
C ILE A 29 -11.99 -10.36 -12.93
N TYR A 30 -11.68 -11.31 -12.06
CA TYR A 30 -11.38 -11.04 -10.66
C TYR A 30 -9.93 -10.61 -10.51
N VAL A 31 -9.71 -9.45 -9.89
CA VAL A 31 -8.39 -8.90 -9.58
C VAL A 31 -8.30 -8.66 -8.09
N ASP A 32 -7.49 -9.45 -7.42
CA ASP A 32 -7.23 -9.32 -5.99
C ASP A 32 -6.04 -8.40 -5.71
N PHE A 33 -5.79 -8.11 -4.43
CA PHE A 33 -4.60 -7.39 -4.01
C PHE A 33 -3.34 -8.19 -4.34
N PRO A 34 -2.25 -7.51 -4.73
CA PRO A 34 -0.99 -8.18 -5.00
C PRO A 34 -0.46 -8.88 -3.75
N GLY A 35 0.07 -10.10 -3.93
CA GLY A 35 0.74 -10.83 -2.86
C GLY A 35 2.06 -10.18 -2.44
N VAL A 36 2.65 -10.66 -1.36
CA VAL A 36 3.88 -10.11 -0.75
C VAL A 36 5.01 -9.93 -1.76
N GLU A 37 5.27 -10.93 -2.60
CA GLU A 37 6.34 -10.85 -3.61
C GLU A 37 6.07 -9.78 -4.66
N SER A 38 4.82 -9.66 -5.11
CA SER A 38 4.42 -8.60 -6.04
C SER A 38 4.52 -7.21 -5.40
N LEU A 39 4.16 -7.08 -4.12
CA LEU A 39 4.32 -5.83 -3.37
C LEU A 39 5.79 -5.44 -3.26
N LYS A 40 6.67 -6.38 -2.92
CA LYS A 40 8.13 -6.16 -2.88
C LYS A 40 8.67 -5.73 -4.24
N GLN A 41 8.23 -6.35 -5.32
CA GLN A 41 8.65 -5.98 -6.67
C GLN A 41 8.18 -4.56 -7.04
N ILE A 42 6.92 -4.24 -6.79
CA ILE A 42 6.34 -2.93 -7.11
C ILE A 42 7.03 -1.83 -6.30
N TYR A 43 7.00 -1.94 -4.97
CA TYR A 43 7.53 -0.90 -4.08
C TYR A 43 9.05 -0.85 -4.07
N GLY A 44 9.72 -1.99 -4.26
CA GLY A 44 11.16 -2.05 -4.45
C GLY A 44 11.63 -1.28 -5.69
N THR A 45 10.89 -1.38 -6.78
CA THR A 45 11.18 -0.60 -7.99
C THR A 45 11.04 0.90 -7.73
N PHE A 46 10.00 1.33 -7.03
CA PHE A 46 9.81 2.73 -6.67
C PHE A 46 10.86 3.22 -5.68
N ASN A 47 11.16 2.46 -4.63
CA ASN A 47 12.13 2.85 -3.61
C ASN A 47 13.55 2.94 -4.18
N ARG A 48 13.95 2.00 -5.05
CA ARG A 48 15.24 2.09 -5.78
C ARG A 48 15.29 3.33 -6.66
N ALA A 49 14.24 3.66 -7.38
CA ALA A 49 14.18 4.87 -8.21
C ALA A 49 14.24 6.14 -7.36
N MET A 50 13.51 6.18 -6.24
CA MET A 50 13.49 7.29 -5.29
C MET A 50 14.87 7.53 -4.66
N LEU A 51 15.45 6.50 -4.06
CA LEU A 51 16.76 6.60 -3.37
C LEU A 51 17.95 6.74 -4.33
N LYS A 52 17.72 6.52 -5.63
CA LYS A 52 18.75 6.82 -6.65
C LYS A 52 19.17 8.29 -6.65
N ARG A 53 18.29 9.20 -6.23
CA ARG A 53 18.57 10.63 -6.15
C ARG A 53 19.55 10.98 -5.01
N VAL A 54 19.60 10.15 -3.96
CA VAL A 54 20.49 10.33 -2.79
C VAL A 54 21.50 9.17 -2.76
N PRO A 55 22.71 9.34 -3.32
CA PRO A 55 23.66 8.24 -3.49
C PRO A 55 24.01 7.48 -2.22
N VAL A 56 24.10 8.19 -1.09
CA VAL A 56 24.43 7.63 0.23
C VAL A 56 23.38 6.63 0.69
N LEU A 57 22.09 6.84 0.34
CA LEU A 57 20.96 6.05 0.79
C LEU A 57 20.56 4.91 -0.15
N ARG A 58 21.21 4.80 -1.33
CA ARG A 58 20.82 3.81 -2.35
C ARG A 58 20.79 2.38 -1.85
N HIS A 59 21.73 2.01 -1.00
CA HIS A 59 21.85 0.65 -0.46
C HIS A 59 20.69 0.28 0.48
N LEU A 60 19.92 1.26 0.94
CA LEU A 60 18.77 1.07 1.84
C LEU A 60 17.45 0.79 1.11
N ALA A 61 17.43 0.81 -0.23
CA ALA A 61 16.18 0.65 -0.99
C ALA A 61 15.49 -0.70 -0.76
N ASP A 62 16.24 -1.78 -0.76
CA ASP A 62 15.67 -3.11 -0.54
C ASP A 62 15.29 -3.35 0.93
N PRO A 63 16.14 -3.03 1.94
CA PRO A 63 15.75 -3.07 3.35
C PRO A 63 14.51 -2.21 3.67
N LEU A 64 14.43 -1.01 3.10
CA LEU A 64 13.26 -0.14 3.26
C LEU A 64 11.99 -0.81 2.72
N THR A 65 12.09 -1.42 1.54
CA THR A 65 10.96 -2.10 0.90
C THR A 65 10.50 -3.30 1.71
N GLU A 66 11.44 -4.12 2.18
CA GLU A 66 11.12 -5.28 3.01
C GLU A 66 10.43 -4.88 4.31
N SER A 67 10.96 -3.87 4.98
CA SER A 67 10.38 -3.32 6.21
C SER A 67 8.97 -2.77 5.99
N MET A 68 8.75 -2.00 4.91
CA MET A 68 7.43 -1.46 4.58
C MET A 68 6.40 -2.56 4.31
N VAL A 69 6.77 -3.56 3.51
CA VAL A 69 5.85 -4.65 3.13
C VAL A 69 5.57 -5.56 4.33
N ASP A 70 6.59 -5.88 5.14
CA ASP A 70 6.43 -6.68 6.34
C ASP A 70 5.52 -6.00 7.37
N PHE A 71 5.75 -4.72 7.63
CA PHE A 71 4.91 -3.93 8.52
C PHE A 71 3.46 -3.87 8.03
N TYR A 72 3.26 -3.59 6.74
CA TYR A 72 1.92 -3.56 6.13
C TYR A 72 1.21 -4.91 6.27
N THR A 73 1.89 -6.01 5.96
CA THR A 73 1.31 -7.36 6.02
C THR A 73 0.94 -7.73 7.47
N LYS A 74 1.80 -7.42 8.42
CA LYS A 74 1.53 -7.64 9.85
C LYS A 74 0.36 -6.78 10.34
N SER A 75 0.30 -5.53 9.93
CA SER A 75 -0.81 -4.64 10.28
C SER A 75 -2.14 -5.14 9.73
N GLN A 76 -2.15 -5.62 8.48
CA GLN A 76 -3.33 -6.19 7.84
C GLN A 76 -3.84 -7.46 8.55
N LEU A 77 -2.94 -8.30 9.02
CA LEU A 77 -3.27 -9.52 9.75
C LEU A 77 -3.74 -9.24 11.18
N HIS A 78 -3.17 -8.23 11.81
CA HIS A 78 -3.44 -7.93 13.22
C HIS A 78 -4.67 -7.05 13.41
N PHE A 79 -4.87 -6.06 12.56
CA PHE A 79 -5.99 -5.11 12.63
C PHE A 79 -7.01 -5.43 11.54
N THR A 80 -8.09 -6.09 11.94
CA THR A 80 -9.14 -6.55 11.02
C THR A 80 -10.40 -5.69 11.13
N ALA A 81 -11.22 -5.68 10.08
CA ALA A 81 -12.49 -4.98 10.07
C ALA A 81 -13.49 -5.49 11.12
N ASP A 82 -13.30 -6.72 11.64
CA ASP A 82 -14.10 -7.28 12.74
C ASP A 82 -13.78 -6.58 14.07
N MET A 83 -12.56 -6.08 14.25
CA MET A 83 -12.19 -5.30 15.45
C MET A 83 -12.76 -3.90 15.39
N GLN A 84 -12.58 -3.23 14.25
CA GLN A 84 -13.11 -1.89 13.97
C GLN A 84 -13.42 -1.76 12.48
N PRO A 85 -14.59 -1.23 12.07
CA PRO A 85 -14.99 -1.15 10.66
C PRO A 85 -14.04 -0.36 9.75
N HIS A 86 -13.23 0.54 10.33
CA HIS A 86 -12.27 1.36 9.58
C HIS A 86 -10.87 0.75 9.48
N TYR A 87 -10.62 -0.42 10.08
CA TYR A 87 -9.34 -1.15 9.95
C TYR A 87 -9.29 -1.89 8.61
N ILE A 88 -9.33 -1.12 7.53
CA ILE A 88 -9.18 -1.62 6.17
C ILE A 88 -7.83 -1.13 5.66
N TYR A 89 -6.92 -2.09 5.43
CA TYR A 89 -5.59 -1.83 4.90
C TYR A 89 -5.49 -2.34 3.47
N SER A 90 -5.18 -1.45 2.56
CA SER A 90 -5.00 -1.74 1.14
C SER A 90 -3.60 -1.31 0.68
N PRO A 91 -3.13 -1.68 -0.50
CA PRO A 91 -1.84 -1.19 -1.01
C PRO A 91 -1.73 0.33 -1.13
N ARG A 92 -2.84 1.06 -0.97
CA ARG A 92 -2.83 2.54 -0.94
C ARG A 92 -2.02 3.09 0.23
N GLU A 93 -2.01 2.42 1.38
CA GLU A 93 -1.21 2.82 2.54
C GLU A 93 0.28 2.79 2.20
N LEU A 94 0.77 1.73 1.55
CA LEU A 94 2.14 1.66 1.07
C LEU A 94 2.46 2.75 0.05
N THR A 95 1.52 3.03 -0.85
CA THR A 95 1.66 4.09 -1.84
C THR A 95 1.76 5.46 -1.18
N ARG A 96 0.89 5.77 -0.22
CA ARG A 96 0.91 7.03 0.55
C ARG A 96 2.21 7.16 1.34
N TRP A 97 2.64 6.10 2.00
CA TRP A 97 3.88 6.07 2.75
C TRP A 97 5.09 6.38 1.89
N LYS A 98 5.18 5.70 0.73
CA LYS A 98 6.23 5.94 -0.25
C LYS A 98 6.22 7.39 -0.76
N TYR A 99 5.01 7.97 -1.03
CA TYR A 99 4.92 9.37 -1.46
C TYR A 99 5.38 10.34 -0.38
N ALA A 100 4.95 10.15 0.87
CA ALA A 100 5.36 11.00 1.99
C ALA A 100 6.89 10.96 2.21
N ILE A 101 7.49 9.76 2.17
CA ILE A 101 8.95 9.63 2.23
C ILE A 101 9.62 10.36 1.06
N ASN A 102 9.08 10.21 -0.16
CA ASN A 102 9.66 10.85 -1.35
C ASN A 102 9.61 12.38 -1.30
N GLU A 103 8.54 12.96 -0.75
CA GLU A 103 8.39 14.41 -0.61
C GLU A 103 9.38 15.00 0.40
N ALA A 104 9.64 14.29 1.49
CA ALA A 104 10.50 14.74 2.57
C ALA A 104 11.94 14.17 2.49
N LEU A 105 12.32 13.54 1.39
CA LEU A 105 13.64 12.89 1.24
C LEU A 105 14.78 13.88 1.06
N GLU A 106 14.53 15.06 0.50
CA GLU A 106 15.57 15.99 0.03
C GLU A 106 16.54 16.44 1.13
N PRO A 107 16.13 16.69 2.39
CA PRO A 107 17.03 17.03 3.48
C PRO A 107 17.74 15.84 4.12
N CYS A 108 17.47 14.60 3.70
CA CYS A 108 18.08 13.41 4.29
C CYS A 108 19.49 13.20 3.75
N GLU A 109 20.50 13.38 4.62
CA GLU A 109 21.91 13.18 4.27
C GLU A 109 22.46 11.88 4.83
N GLU A 110 21.89 11.39 5.94
CA GLU A 110 22.35 10.20 6.63
C GLU A 110 21.28 9.09 6.68
N PRO A 111 21.69 7.82 6.82
CA PRO A 111 20.76 6.69 6.99
C PRO A 111 19.76 6.88 8.12
N GLU A 112 20.19 7.51 9.21
CA GLU A 112 19.34 7.77 10.38
C GLU A 112 18.18 8.71 10.07
N ASP A 113 18.39 9.69 9.20
CA ASP A 113 17.34 10.62 8.77
C ASP A 113 16.23 9.88 8.00
N LEU A 114 16.64 8.95 7.13
CA LEU A 114 15.68 8.11 6.42
C LEU A 114 14.87 7.23 7.38
N VAL A 115 15.50 6.67 8.41
CA VAL A 115 14.82 5.86 9.41
C VAL A 115 13.83 6.71 10.22
N ARG A 116 14.22 7.90 10.65
CA ARG A 116 13.33 8.84 11.34
C ARG A 116 12.12 9.21 10.50
N LEU A 117 12.36 9.53 9.22
CA LEU A 117 11.29 9.84 8.26
C LEU A 117 10.37 8.65 8.02
N TYR A 118 10.92 7.45 7.85
CA TYR A 118 10.17 6.21 7.72
C TYR A 118 9.24 5.97 8.91
N VAL A 119 9.76 6.10 10.13
CA VAL A 119 8.98 5.91 11.35
C VAL A 119 7.90 6.99 11.48
N HIS A 120 8.26 8.26 11.29
CA HIS A 120 7.31 9.37 11.38
C HIS A 120 6.12 9.21 10.46
N GLU A 121 6.37 8.97 9.17
CA GLU A 121 5.30 8.81 8.19
C GLU A 121 4.52 7.50 8.36
N GLY A 122 5.18 6.45 8.85
CA GLY A 122 4.52 5.20 9.20
C GLY A 122 3.52 5.38 10.35
N LEU A 123 3.92 6.05 11.42
CA LEU A 123 3.04 6.35 12.55
C LEU A 123 1.83 7.17 12.11
N ARG A 124 2.03 8.22 11.33
CA ARG A 124 0.92 9.05 10.78
C ARG A 124 -0.11 8.24 9.96
N LEU A 125 0.33 7.21 9.25
CA LEU A 125 -0.56 6.41 8.40
C LEU A 125 -1.27 5.30 9.16
N PHE A 126 -0.61 4.70 10.13
CA PHE A 126 -1.09 3.49 10.80
C PHE A 126 -1.58 3.76 12.21
N GLU A 127 -0.87 4.55 13.00
CA GLU A 127 -1.21 4.79 14.42
C GLU A 127 -2.35 5.81 14.57
N ASP A 128 -2.36 6.90 13.79
CA ASP A 128 -3.36 7.97 13.92
C ASP A 128 -4.82 7.49 13.72
N ARG A 129 -5.00 6.34 13.11
CA ARG A 129 -6.33 5.74 12.93
C ARG A 129 -6.70 4.70 13.99
N MET A 130 -5.78 4.35 14.89
CA MET A 130 -6.04 3.35 15.92
C MET A 130 -6.92 3.91 17.03
N VAL A 131 -7.87 3.09 17.48
CA VAL A 131 -8.72 3.39 18.65
C VAL A 131 -8.13 2.63 19.83
N TYR A 132 -7.76 3.35 20.87
CA TYR A 132 -7.25 2.83 22.13
C TYR A 132 -8.40 2.48 23.08
#